data_9678b4f307f67aa460f103dc6f184500
#
_entry.id   9678b4f307f67aa460f103dc6f184500
#
_cell.length_a   1.000
_cell.length_b   1.000
_cell.length_c   1.000
_cell.angle_alpha   90.00
_cell.angle_beta   90.00
_cell.angle_gamma   90.00
#
_symmetry.space_group_name_H-M   'P 1'
#
loop_
_entity.id
_entity.type
_entity.pdbx_description
1 polymer ?
#
loop_
_entity_poly.entity_id
_entity_poly.type
_entity_poly.pdbx_seq_one_letter_code
_entity_poly.pdbx_strand_id
1 'polypeptide(L)'
;GLISISGSVLLGGVLISTISNIIERRVGVVYTGRMTYRNIKNHYVLIGFNELSINMIRELYDECPSARILLMSGIEAATVRHRIQSALPIEIERQVLVYFGNIESIEELQRLNIESAIEVYVLGDEERYGRDAKNIAIVHLVSALRGKCSDGKMMPVYVQFDSIPSYSNIQKMNLPPEVFCIEGKPNIFFRPFNLHENLARQLWSLYAADCERRYDPLDYRPISITQQPDGSWSATSQDYVHLVIVGFNRVGRSLLLEALRICHYANYDDRLPADERIRTRITLVDREMEAQEDYFKAQFPYIENQIDDIEVEYCHDDICSTAMRTRLQQWAQNKHCM
;
A
#
# COMPACT_ATOMS: atom_id res chain seq x y z
N GLY A 1 -2.76 -72.12 -14.24
CA GLY A 1 -1.69 -71.15 -13.86
C GLY A 1 -1.56 -69.93 -14.76
N LEU A 2 -1.62 -70.07 -16.09
CA LEU A 2 -1.43 -68.95 -17.05
C LEU A 2 -2.55 -67.91 -17.04
N ILE A 3 -3.81 -68.32 -16.90
CA ILE A 3 -4.98 -67.41 -16.90
C ILE A 3 -4.98 -66.55 -15.62
N SER A 4 -4.53 -67.07 -14.49
CA SER A 4 -4.47 -66.32 -13.22
C SER A 4 -3.36 -65.25 -13.24
N ILE A 5 -2.22 -65.53 -13.90
CA ILE A 5 -1.10 -64.58 -14.02
C ILE A 5 -1.48 -63.44 -14.98
N SER A 6 -2.10 -63.73 -16.11
CA SER A 6 -2.52 -62.72 -17.07
C SER A 6 -3.62 -61.80 -16.49
N GLY A 7 -4.54 -62.35 -15.68
CA GLY A 7 -5.56 -61.56 -14.99
C GLY A 7 -4.99 -60.59 -13.95
N SER A 8 -3.98 -61.03 -13.17
CA SER A 8 -3.33 -60.16 -12.16
C SER A 8 -2.49 -59.06 -12.77
N VAL A 9 -1.81 -59.34 -13.91
CA VAL A 9 -1.03 -58.32 -14.66
C VAL A 9 -1.98 -57.26 -15.28
N LEU A 10 -3.09 -57.68 -15.86
CA LEU A 10 -4.11 -56.79 -16.42
C LEU A 10 -4.75 -55.91 -15.35
N LEU A 11 -5.13 -56.48 -14.21
CA LEU A 11 -5.70 -55.75 -13.08
C LEU A 11 -4.66 -54.77 -12.49
N GLY A 12 -3.41 -55.19 -12.34
CA GLY A 12 -2.33 -54.33 -11.89
C GLY A 12 -2.07 -53.15 -12.84
N GLY A 13 -2.05 -53.41 -14.15
CA GLY A 13 -1.89 -52.37 -15.18
C GLY A 13 -3.03 -51.34 -15.18
N VAL A 14 -4.28 -51.81 -15.08
CA VAL A 14 -5.44 -50.89 -14.98
C VAL A 14 -5.44 -50.08 -13.68
N LEU A 15 -5.06 -50.66 -12.56
CA LEU A 15 -4.95 -49.97 -11.28
C LEU A 15 -3.86 -48.88 -11.31
N ILE A 16 -2.68 -49.22 -11.82
CA ILE A 16 -1.58 -48.25 -11.97
C ILE A 16 -1.97 -47.12 -12.91
N SER A 17 -2.55 -47.42 -14.07
CA SER A 17 -3.04 -46.42 -15.01
C SER A 17 -4.08 -45.50 -14.42
N THR A 18 -5.03 -46.06 -13.65
CA THR A 18 -6.09 -45.27 -12.98
C THR A 18 -5.49 -44.34 -11.92
N ILE A 19 -4.57 -44.85 -11.11
CA ILE A 19 -3.86 -44.05 -10.09
C ILE A 19 -3.03 -42.96 -10.75
N SER A 20 -2.28 -43.27 -11.81
CA SER A 20 -1.50 -42.29 -12.57
C SER A 20 -2.39 -41.17 -13.13
N ASN A 21 -3.51 -41.53 -13.76
CA ASN A 21 -4.47 -40.56 -14.28
C ASN A 21 -5.08 -39.68 -13.19
N ILE A 22 -5.37 -40.23 -12.00
CA ILE A 22 -5.88 -39.45 -10.86
C ILE A 22 -4.81 -38.50 -10.36
N ILE A 23 -3.56 -38.95 -10.25
CA ILE A 23 -2.43 -38.13 -9.82
C ILE A 23 -2.17 -37.01 -10.84
N GLU A 24 -2.07 -37.33 -12.14
CA GLU A 24 -1.88 -36.36 -13.21
C GLU A 24 -3.00 -35.31 -13.23
N ARG A 25 -4.25 -35.73 -13.06
CA ARG A 25 -5.38 -34.83 -13.00
C ARG A 25 -5.31 -33.91 -11.78
N ARG A 26 -4.94 -34.41 -10.60
CA ARG A 26 -4.76 -33.60 -9.39
C ARG A 26 -3.57 -32.65 -9.53
N VAL A 27 -2.45 -33.14 -10.04
CA VAL A 27 -1.26 -32.30 -10.32
C VAL A 27 -1.62 -31.21 -11.33
N GLY A 28 -2.35 -31.53 -12.40
CA GLY A 28 -2.82 -30.57 -13.40
C GLY A 28 -3.72 -29.49 -12.78
N VAL A 29 -4.68 -29.86 -11.91
CA VAL A 29 -5.56 -28.89 -11.23
C VAL A 29 -4.76 -28.00 -10.28
N VAL A 30 -3.80 -28.53 -9.55
CA VAL A 30 -2.90 -27.75 -8.70
C VAL A 30 -2.04 -26.83 -9.57
N TYR A 31 -1.49 -27.35 -10.68
CA TYR A 31 -0.61 -26.58 -11.56
C TYR A 31 -1.33 -25.42 -12.25
N THR A 32 -2.57 -25.64 -12.69
CA THR A 32 -3.42 -24.60 -13.28
C THR A 32 -3.99 -23.61 -12.26
N GLY A 33 -3.81 -23.86 -10.95
CA GLY A 33 -4.30 -22.98 -9.89
C GLY A 33 -5.82 -23.00 -9.70
N ARG A 34 -6.53 -24.04 -10.17
CA ARG A 34 -7.99 -24.15 -10.05
C ARG A 34 -8.48 -25.07 -8.94
N MET A 35 -7.64 -25.28 -7.94
CA MET A 35 -7.99 -26.11 -6.79
C MET A 35 -8.96 -25.37 -5.86
N THR A 36 -10.03 -26.06 -5.42
CA THR A 36 -11.00 -25.48 -4.47
C THR A 36 -10.57 -25.74 -3.04
N TYR A 37 -10.61 -24.70 -2.19
CA TYR A 37 -10.11 -24.73 -0.81
C TYR A 37 -11.23 -24.63 0.24
N ARG A 38 -12.40 -25.25 0.00
CA ARG A 38 -13.59 -25.13 0.86
C ARG A 38 -13.41 -25.55 2.33
N ASN A 39 -12.41 -26.36 2.63
CA ASN A 39 -12.19 -26.90 3.98
C ASN A 39 -11.05 -26.19 4.74
N ILE A 40 -10.40 -25.21 4.14
CA ILE A 40 -9.34 -24.46 4.81
C ILE A 40 -9.97 -23.48 5.80
N LYS A 41 -9.33 -23.32 6.96
CA LYS A 41 -9.78 -22.41 8.03
C LYS A 41 -8.57 -21.69 8.62
N ASN A 42 -8.81 -20.56 9.25
CA ASN A 42 -7.76 -19.77 9.91
C ASN A 42 -6.59 -19.49 8.96
N HIS A 43 -6.90 -18.94 7.81
CA HIS A 43 -5.95 -18.61 6.75
C HIS A 43 -6.10 -17.14 6.35
N TYR A 44 -5.06 -16.60 5.74
CA TYR A 44 -5.10 -15.28 5.11
C TYR A 44 -5.55 -15.40 3.65
N VAL A 45 -6.28 -14.40 3.16
CA VAL A 45 -6.70 -14.33 1.75
C VAL A 45 -6.17 -13.06 1.13
N LEU A 46 -5.38 -13.18 0.06
CA LEU A 46 -4.95 -12.08 -0.79
C LEU A 46 -5.72 -12.15 -2.11
N ILE A 47 -6.40 -11.07 -2.48
CA ILE A 47 -7.16 -10.95 -3.71
C ILE A 47 -6.49 -9.92 -4.61
N GLY A 48 -5.93 -10.39 -5.71
CA GLY A 48 -5.06 -9.65 -6.61
C GLY A 48 -3.57 -9.89 -6.34
N PHE A 49 -2.77 -9.73 -7.41
CA PHE A 49 -1.32 -9.86 -7.37
C PHE A 49 -0.66 -8.67 -8.05
N ASN A 50 0.09 -7.89 -7.27
CA ASN A 50 0.79 -6.70 -7.71
C ASN A 50 2.16 -6.57 -7.00
N GLU A 51 2.82 -5.43 -7.15
CA GLU A 51 4.13 -5.13 -6.57
C GLU A 51 4.21 -5.26 -5.03
N LEU A 52 3.08 -5.08 -4.34
CA LEU A 52 3.00 -5.19 -2.88
C LEU A 52 2.91 -6.64 -2.39
N SER A 53 2.38 -7.54 -3.24
CA SER A 53 1.98 -8.89 -2.83
C SER A 53 3.12 -9.71 -2.22
N ILE A 54 4.33 -9.60 -2.76
CA ILE A 54 5.51 -10.34 -2.25
C ILE A 54 5.88 -9.90 -0.82
N ASN A 55 5.91 -8.60 -0.57
CA ASN A 55 6.22 -8.08 0.76
C ASN A 55 5.10 -8.44 1.75
N MET A 56 3.84 -8.34 1.32
CA MET A 56 2.69 -8.71 2.14
C MET A 56 2.73 -10.19 2.55
N ILE A 57 3.07 -11.10 1.62
CA ILE A 57 3.24 -12.52 1.93
C ILE A 57 4.32 -12.74 2.99
N ARG A 58 5.43 -11.99 2.92
CA ARG A 58 6.50 -12.08 3.92
C ARG A 58 6.03 -11.63 5.30
N GLU A 59 5.41 -10.47 5.39
CA GLU A 59 4.87 -9.93 6.64
C GLU A 59 3.83 -10.86 7.28
N LEU A 60 2.90 -11.40 6.48
CA LEU A 60 1.90 -12.34 6.98
C LEU A 60 2.51 -13.67 7.47
N TYR A 61 3.58 -14.13 6.83
CA TYR A 61 4.32 -15.30 7.30
C TYR A 61 5.04 -15.01 8.60
N ASP A 62 5.66 -13.84 8.72
CA ASP A 62 6.39 -13.44 9.94
C ASP A 62 5.42 -13.26 11.12
N GLU A 63 4.20 -12.78 10.86
CA GLU A 63 3.15 -12.68 11.88
C GLU A 63 2.64 -14.06 12.33
N CYS A 64 2.39 -14.98 11.39
CA CYS A 64 1.88 -16.32 11.69
C CYS A 64 2.44 -17.38 10.73
N PRO A 65 3.63 -17.94 11.00
CA PRO A 65 4.29 -18.91 10.11
C PRO A 65 3.51 -20.20 9.84
N SER A 66 2.56 -20.54 10.69
CA SER A 66 1.73 -21.75 10.56
C SER A 66 0.46 -21.53 9.71
N ALA A 67 0.06 -20.29 9.48
CA ALA A 67 -1.13 -19.99 8.69
C ALA A 67 -0.87 -20.16 7.20
N ARG A 68 -1.88 -20.63 6.47
CA ARG A 68 -1.85 -20.68 5.02
C ARG A 68 -2.22 -19.32 4.45
N ILE A 69 -1.62 -18.97 3.33
CA ILE A 69 -1.90 -17.76 2.58
C ILE A 69 -2.52 -18.18 1.25
N LEU A 70 -3.80 -17.90 1.05
CA LEU A 70 -4.48 -18.12 -0.22
C LEU A 70 -4.40 -16.84 -1.07
N LEU A 71 -3.71 -16.94 -2.20
CA LEU A 71 -3.58 -15.84 -3.14
C LEU A 71 -4.42 -16.13 -4.38
N MET A 72 -5.40 -15.29 -4.64
CA MET A 72 -6.24 -15.33 -5.83
C MET A 72 -5.87 -14.21 -6.78
N SER A 73 -5.71 -14.53 -8.06
CA SER A 73 -5.38 -13.54 -9.10
C SER A 73 -5.96 -13.96 -10.44
N GLY A 74 -6.25 -12.98 -11.30
CA GLY A 74 -6.56 -13.18 -12.73
C GLY A 74 -5.31 -13.40 -13.59
N ILE A 75 -4.12 -13.34 -12.99
CA ILE A 75 -2.84 -13.66 -13.65
C ILE A 75 -2.62 -15.16 -13.58
N GLU A 76 -2.08 -15.73 -14.65
CA GLU A 76 -1.82 -17.17 -14.75
C GLU A 76 -1.01 -17.69 -13.54
N ALA A 77 -1.47 -18.79 -12.93
CA ALA A 77 -0.89 -19.33 -11.71
C ALA A 77 0.62 -19.67 -11.84
N ALA A 78 1.07 -20.10 -13.01
CA ALA A 78 2.47 -20.39 -13.28
C ALA A 78 3.34 -19.13 -13.16
N THR A 79 2.88 -18.01 -13.71
CA THR A 79 3.54 -16.71 -13.64
C THR A 79 3.62 -16.20 -12.19
N VAL A 80 2.50 -16.26 -11.46
CA VAL A 80 2.46 -15.86 -10.04
C VAL A 80 3.40 -16.70 -9.20
N ARG A 81 3.36 -18.03 -9.35
CA ARG A 81 4.28 -18.93 -8.62
C ARG A 81 5.74 -18.67 -8.94
N HIS A 82 6.07 -18.46 -10.21
CA HIS A 82 7.45 -18.16 -10.60
C HIS A 82 7.97 -16.88 -9.90
N ARG A 83 7.15 -15.84 -9.81
CA ARG A 83 7.50 -14.60 -9.08
C ARG A 83 7.68 -14.84 -7.58
N ILE A 84 6.80 -15.64 -6.97
CA ILE A 84 6.90 -16.02 -5.56
C ILE A 84 8.18 -16.79 -5.31
N GLN A 85 8.47 -17.82 -6.12
CA GLN A 85 9.66 -18.67 -6.01
C GLN A 85 10.96 -17.89 -6.19
N SER A 86 10.97 -16.90 -7.08
CA SER A 86 12.18 -16.08 -7.30
C SER A 86 12.44 -15.06 -6.21
N ALA A 87 11.41 -14.68 -5.42
CA ALA A 87 11.48 -13.58 -4.46
C ALA A 87 11.44 -14.02 -2.99
N LEU A 88 10.94 -15.22 -2.69
CA LEU A 88 10.73 -15.70 -1.33
C LEU A 88 11.45 -17.02 -1.05
N PRO A 89 11.89 -17.22 0.21
CA PRO A 89 12.41 -18.52 0.67
C PRO A 89 11.37 -19.65 0.54
N ILE A 90 11.86 -20.88 0.39
CA ILE A 90 10.99 -22.06 0.18
C ILE A 90 10.03 -22.32 1.35
N GLU A 91 10.41 -21.94 2.55
CA GLU A 91 9.59 -22.07 3.76
C GLU A 91 8.32 -21.22 3.64
N ILE A 92 8.46 -20.01 3.12
CA ILE A 92 7.34 -19.08 2.88
C ILE A 92 6.53 -19.55 1.68
N GLU A 93 7.20 -19.92 0.57
CA GLU A 93 6.53 -20.41 -0.64
C GLU A 93 5.56 -21.55 -0.33
N ARG A 94 5.96 -22.51 0.52
CA ARG A 94 5.13 -23.67 0.90
C ARG A 94 3.84 -23.31 1.63
N GLN A 95 3.75 -22.10 2.21
CA GLN A 95 2.53 -21.63 2.87
C GLN A 95 1.57 -20.95 1.89
N VAL A 96 2.05 -20.58 0.69
CA VAL A 96 1.23 -19.86 -0.30
C VAL A 96 0.53 -20.85 -1.23
N LEU A 97 -0.78 -20.71 -1.33
CA LEU A 97 -1.65 -21.46 -2.21
C LEU A 97 -2.20 -20.52 -3.28
N VAL A 98 -1.77 -20.70 -4.53
CA VAL A 98 -2.17 -19.83 -5.64
C VAL A 98 -3.44 -20.35 -6.30
N TYR A 99 -4.47 -19.51 -6.37
CA TYR A 99 -5.70 -19.73 -7.09
C TYR A 99 -5.82 -18.80 -8.30
N PHE A 100 -5.99 -19.38 -9.49
CA PHE A 100 -6.22 -18.65 -10.73
C PHE A 100 -7.72 -18.54 -11.02
N GLY A 101 -8.26 -17.33 -11.08
CA GLY A 101 -9.67 -17.11 -11.33
C GLY A 101 -10.03 -15.62 -11.47
N ASN A 102 -11.29 -15.36 -11.77
CA ASN A 102 -11.81 -14.00 -11.84
C ASN A 102 -12.05 -13.44 -10.43
N ILE A 103 -11.24 -12.45 -10.03
CA ILE A 103 -11.30 -11.82 -8.70
C ILE A 103 -12.61 -11.06 -8.45
N GLU A 104 -13.38 -10.74 -9.49
CA GLU A 104 -14.67 -10.07 -9.41
C GLU A 104 -15.86 -11.05 -9.46
N SER A 105 -15.62 -12.38 -9.36
CA SER A 105 -16.68 -13.42 -9.35
C SER A 105 -16.91 -13.94 -7.95
N ILE A 106 -18.15 -13.84 -7.48
CA ILE A 106 -18.54 -14.35 -6.15
C ILE A 106 -18.40 -15.89 -6.06
N GLU A 107 -18.66 -16.61 -7.16
CA GLU A 107 -18.53 -18.07 -7.24
C GLU A 107 -17.08 -18.51 -7.11
N GLU A 108 -16.16 -17.75 -7.69
CA GLU A 108 -14.72 -18.00 -7.60
C GLU A 108 -14.21 -17.66 -6.19
N LEU A 109 -14.60 -16.52 -5.63
CA LEU A 109 -14.25 -16.11 -4.27
C LEU A 109 -14.77 -17.11 -3.21
N GLN A 110 -15.95 -17.68 -3.42
CA GLN A 110 -16.51 -18.68 -2.51
C GLN A 110 -15.65 -19.96 -2.42
N ARG A 111 -14.85 -20.26 -3.45
CA ARG A 111 -13.94 -21.42 -3.45
C ARG A 111 -12.75 -21.26 -2.51
N LEU A 112 -12.48 -20.04 -2.04
CA LEU A 112 -11.40 -19.71 -1.11
C LEU A 112 -11.82 -19.84 0.35
N ASN A 113 -13.07 -20.20 0.65
CA ASN A 113 -13.63 -20.24 2.00
C ASN A 113 -13.39 -18.95 2.81
N ILE A 114 -13.70 -17.82 2.19
CA ILE A 114 -13.48 -16.47 2.76
C ILE A 114 -14.16 -16.34 4.13
N GLU A 115 -15.31 -17.01 4.31
CA GLU A 115 -16.06 -16.99 5.56
C GLU A 115 -15.24 -17.42 6.79
N SER A 116 -14.23 -18.28 6.58
CA SER A 116 -13.36 -18.82 7.64
C SER A 116 -11.94 -18.23 7.64
N ALA A 117 -11.71 -17.16 6.88
CA ALA A 117 -10.43 -16.46 6.86
C ALA A 117 -10.20 -15.67 8.16
N ILE A 118 -8.95 -15.47 8.52
CA ILE A 118 -8.54 -14.57 9.60
C ILE A 118 -8.72 -13.13 9.13
N GLU A 119 -8.16 -12.80 7.97
CA GLU A 119 -8.17 -11.49 7.34
C GLU A 119 -8.18 -11.63 5.83
N VAL A 120 -8.68 -10.59 5.15
CA VAL A 120 -8.71 -10.48 3.69
C VAL A 120 -8.00 -9.21 3.26
N TYR A 121 -7.14 -9.33 2.27
CA TYR A 121 -6.39 -8.23 1.65
C TYR A 121 -6.80 -8.10 0.18
N VAL A 122 -7.47 -7.03 -0.17
CA VAL A 122 -7.90 -6.71 -1.53
C VAL A 122 -6.87 -5.76 -2.14
N LEU A 123 -5.98 -6.31 -2.95
CA LEU A 123 -4.88 -5.58 -3.56
C LEU A 123 -5.16 -5.20 -5.02
N GLY A 124 -5.95 -6.03 -5.70
CA GLY A 124 -6.13 -5.96 -7.15
C GLY A 124 -4.92 -6.48 -7.93
N ASP A 125 -5.14 -6.84 -9.17
CA ASP A 125 -4.07 -7.24 -10.09
C ASP A 125 -3.28 -6.02 -10.61
N GLU A 126 -2.21 -6.25 -11.39
CA GLU A 126 -1.30 -5.21 -11.91
C GLU A 126 -1.97 -4.15 -12.82
N GLU A 127 -3.19 -4.38 -13.28
CA GLU A 127 -3.97 -3.38 -14.03
C GLU A 127 -4.17 -2.10 -13.21
N ARG A 128 -3.65 -0.98 -13.73
CA ARG A 128 -3.66 0.30 -12.99
C ARG A 128 -4.96 1.09 -13.14
N TYR A 129 -5.68 0.91 -14.26
CA TYR A 129 -6.91 1.65 -14.52
C TYR A 129 -8.12 1.01 -13.85
N GLY A 130 -8.84 1.79 -13.06
CA GLY A 130 -10.05 1.35 -12.39
C GLY A 130 -9.84 0.39 -11.20
N ARG A 131 -8.61 0.17 -10.75
CA ARG A 131 -8.28 -0.75 -9.64
C ARG A 131 -9.07 -0.40 -8.38
N ASP A 132 -9.15 0.87 -8.00
CA ASP A 132 -9.86 1.32 -6.80
C ASP A 132 -11.35 0.95 -6.85
N ALA A 133 -12.01 1.16 -8.01
CA ALA A 133 -13.41 0.79 -8.19
C ALA A 133 -13.62 -0.74 -8.14
N LYS A 134 -12.73 -1.50 -8.80
CA LYS A 134 -12.74 -2.98 -8.75
C LYS A 134 -12.54 -3.47 -7.32
N ASN A 135 -11.58 -2.89 -6.59
CA ASN A 135 -11.31 -3.27 -5.20
C ASN A 135 -12.54 -3.03 -4.30
N ILE A 136 -13.25 -1.92 -4.47
CA ILE A 136 -14.51 -1.67 -3.76
C ILE A 136 -15.58 -2.71 -4.12
N ALA A 137 -15.74 -3.05 -5.40
CA ALA A 137 -16.67 -4.09 -5.83
C ALA A 137 -16.34 -5.45 -5.18
N ILE A 138 -15.06 -5.82 -5.12
CA ILE A 138 -14.59 -7.04 -4.45
C ILE A 138 -14.94 -7.01 -2.95
N VAL A 139 -14.78 -5.87 -2.26
CA VAL A 139 -15.16 -5.73 -0.85
C VAL A 139 -16.64 -6.05 -0.64
N HIS A 140 -17.52 -5.58 -1.52
CA HIS A 140 -18.95 -5.92 -1.45
C HIS A 140 -19.19 -7.43 -1.60
N LEU A 141 -18.46 -8.10 -2.50
CA LEU A 141 -18.55 -9.55 -2.65
C LEU A 141 -18.04 -10.30 -1.41
N VAL A 142 -16.91 -9.85 -0.84
CA VAL A 142 -16.34 -10.38 0.41
C VAL A 142 -17.33 -10.21 1.57
N SER A 143 -17.92 -9.03 1.71
CA SER A 143 -18.97 -8.76 2.70
C SER A 143 -20.18 -9.68 2.52
N ALA A 144 -20.64 -9.86 1.27
CA ALA A 144 -21.76 -10.76 0.95
C ALA A 144 -21.46 -12.22 1.32
N LEU A 145 -20.23 -12.69 1.14
CA LEU A 145 -19.82 -14.03 1.55
C LEU A 145 -19.73 -14.14 3.07
N ARG A 146 -19.08 -13.18 3.73
CA ARG A 146 -18.93 -13.17 5.19
C ARG A 146 -20.28 -13.07 5.91
N GLY A 147 -21.26 -12.39 5.34
CA GLY A 147 -22.60 -12.27 5.89
C GLY A 147 -23.40 -13.56 5.99
N LYS A 148 -22.95 -14.62 5.31
CA LYS A 148 -23.51 -15.98 5.45
C LYS A 148 -23.06 -16.67 6.74
N CYS A 149 -22.06 -16.12 7.42
CA CYS A 149 -21.51 -16.66 8.65
C CYS A 149 -22.29 -16.11 9.85
N SER A 150 -22.76 -17.01 10.72
CA SER A 150 -23.57 -16.66 11.89
C SER A 150 -22.75 -16.50 13.19
N ASP A 151 -21.41 -16.44 13.11
CA ASP A 151 -20.54 -16.35 14.29
C ASP A 151 -20.52 -14.97 14.97
N GLY A 152 -21.13 -13.95 14.35
CA GLY A 152 -21.22 -12.58 14.87
C GLY A 152 -19.90 -11.83 14.91
N LYS A 153 -18.80 -12.37 14.35
CA LYS A 153 -17.48 -11.74 14.35
C LYS A 153 -17.30 -10.92 13.08
N MET A 154 -16.79 -9.71 13.26
CA MET A 154 -16.36 -8.86 12.15
C MET A 154 -14.97 -9.32 11.66
N MET A 155 -14.82 -9.45 10.36
CA MET A 155 -13.56 -9.85 9.71
C MET A 155 -12.81 -8.61 9.19
N PRO A 156 -11.53 -8.42 9.50
CA PRO A 156 -10.74 -7.37 8.91
C PRO A 156 -10.59 -7.54 7.39
N VAL A 157 -10.87 -6.48 6.65
CA VAL A 157 -10.70 -6.42 5.19
C VAL A 157 -9.88 -5.18 4.85
N TYR A 158 -8.63 -5.41 4.49
CA TYR A 158 -7.68 -4.37 4.08
C TYR A 158 -7.80 -4.15 2.58
N VAL A 159 -7.91 -2.90 2.16
CA VAL A 159 -8.19 -2.55 0.76
C VAL A 159 -7.21 -1.53 0.26
N GLN A 160 -6.45 -1.89 -0.76
CA GLN A 160 -5.51 -0.98 -1.40
C GLN A 160 -6.22 0.02 -2.30
N PHE A 161 -5.85 1.28 -2.15
CA PHE A 161 -6.19 2.38 -3.05
C PHE A 161 -4.93 2.93 -3.70
N ASP A 162 -4.96 3.12 -5.00
CA ASP A 162 -3.86 3.72 -5.76
C ASP A 162 -3.99 5.23 -5.86
N SER A 163 -5.22 5.71 -6.02
CA SER A 163 -5.53 7.12 -6.18
C SER A 163 -5.62 7.81 -4.83
N ILE A 164 -4.73 8.79 -4.60
CA ILE A 164 -4.76 9.59 -3.37
C ILE A 164 -6.10 10.31 -3.20
N PRO A 165 -6.70 10.95 -4.23
CA PRO A 165 -8.02 11.54 -4.11
C PRO A 165 -9.12 10.54 -3.74
N SER A 166 -9.13 9.34 -4.34
CA SER A 166 -10.09 8.28 -4.01
C SER A 166 -9.95 7.87 -2.54
N TYR A 167 -8.73 7.65 -2.10
CA TYR A 167 -8.41 7.30 -0.72
C TYR A 167 -8.81 8.40 0.27
N SER A 168 -8.46 9.66 -0.02
CA SER A 168 -8.82 10.80 0.81
C SER A 168 -10.34 10.99 0.91
N ASN A 169 -11.06 10.78 -0.17
CA ASN A 169 -12.53 10.84 -0.16
C ASN A 169 -13.11 9.75 0.74
N ILE A 170 -12.63 8.53 0.66
CA ILE A 170 -13.07 7.42 1.51
C ILE A 170 -12.77 7.72 2.99
N GLN A 171 -11.60 8.26 3.31
CA GLN A 171 -11.27 8.67 4.68
C GLN A 171 -12.23 9.78 5.20
N LYS A 172 -12.53 10.78 4.35
CA LYS A 172 -13.44 11.89 4.71
C LYS A 172 -14.88 11.43 4.90
N MET A 173 -15.33 10.45 4.14
CA MET A 173 -16.69 9.92 4.25
C MET A 173 -16.93 9.23 5.60
N ASN A 174 -15.87 8.91 6.35
CA ASN A 174 -15.94 8.20 7.63
C ASN A 174 -17.00 7.10 7.57
N LEU A 175 -16.84 6.22 6.55
CA LEU A 175 -17.84 5.22 6.19
C LEU A 175 -18.23 4.42 7.45
N PRO A 176 -19.49 4.49 7.88
CA PRO A 176 -19.90 3.71 9.02
C PRO A 176 -19.77 2.22 8.68
N PRO A 177 -19.48 1.37 9.67
CA PRO A 177 -19.36 -0.09 9.46
C PRO A 177 -20.57 -0.69 8.73
N GLU A 178 -21.73 -0.05 8.82
CA GLU A 178 -22.98 -0.45 8.22
C GLU A 178 -23.01 -0.35 6.68
N VAL A 179 -22.10 0.39 6.06
CA VAL A 179 -21.99 0.46 4.58
C VAL A 179 -21.73 -0.91 3.98
N PHE A 180 -21.01 -1.76 4.72
CA PHE A 180 -20.73 -3.14 4.34
C PHE A 180 -21.45 -4.09 5.31
N CYS A 181 -22.76 -4.03 5.35
CA CYS A 181 -23.55 -4.89 6.21
C CYS A 181 -24.55 -5.71 5.39
N ILE A 182 -24.94 -6.84 5.94
CA ILE A 182 -26.06 -7.67 5.46
C ILE A 182 -27.12 -7.67 6.54
N GLU A 183 -28.37 -7.40 6.14
CA GLU A 183 -29.52 -7.35 7.07
C GLU A 183 -29.28 -6.39 8.27
N GLY A 184 -28.59 -5.29 8.03
CA GLY A 184 -28.31 -4.28 9.06
C GLY A 184 -27.23 -4.67 10.09
N LYS A 185 -26.54 -5.80 9.91
CA LYS A 185 -25.44 -6.22 10.79
C LYS A 185 -24.10 -6.08 10.08
N PRO A 186 -23.17 -5.28 10.61
CA PRO A 186 -21.82 -5.19 10.07
C PRO A 186 -21.10 -6.53 10.23
N ASN A 187 -20.42 -6.97 9.18
CA ASN A 187 -19.76 -8.27 9.12
C ASN A 187 -18.27 -8.18 8.74
N ILE A 188 -17.80 -7.00 8.34
CA ILE A 188 -16.40 -6.72 8.06
C ILE A 188 -15.95 -5.43 8.72
N PHE A 189 -14.64 -5.38 9.07
CA PHE A 189 -13.91 -4.14 9.36
C PHE A 189 -13.24 -3.67 8.08
N PHE A 190 -13.81 -2.66 7.44
CA PHE A 190 -13.22 -2.05 6.26
C PHE A 190 -12.01 -1.18 6.63
N ARG A 191 -10.82 -1.52 6.11
CA ARG A 191 -9.56 -0.84 6.38
C ARG A 191 -8.88 -0.42 5.07
N PRO A 192 -9.23 0.76 4.54
CA PRO A 192 -8.59 1.28 3.34
C PRO A 192 -7.16 1.73 3.65
N PHE A 193 -6.25 1.52 2.71
CA PHE A 193 -4.89 2.04 2.80
C PHE A 193 -4.36 2.47 1.42
N ASN A 194 -3.45 3.45 1.42
CA ASN A 194 -2.68 3.82 0.24
C ASN A 194 -1.19 3.55 0.52
N LEU A 195 -0.56 2.75 -0.34
CA LEU A 195 0.84 2.33 -0.15
C LEU A 195 1.79 3.53 -0.10
N HIS A 196 1.62 4.48 -1.02
CA HIS A 196 2.54 5.61 -1.16
C HIS A 196 2.39 6.61 0.00
N GLU A 197 1.16 6.82 0.47
CA GLU A 197 0.91 7.65 1.65
C GLU A 197 1.45 7.01 2.93
N ASN A 198 1.25 5.70 3.10
CA ASN A 198 1.82 4.96 4.23
C ASN A 198 3.35 5.00 4.21
N LEU A 199 3.97 4.83 3.03
CA LEU A 199 5.42 4.94 2.86
C LEU A 199 5.93 6.35 3.21
N ALA A 200 5.24 7.41 2.76
CA ALA A 200 5.59 8.77 3.09
C ALA A 200 5.56 9.01 4.60
N ARG A 201 4.48 8.60 5.28
CA ARG A 201 4.36 8.69 6.74
C ARG A 201 5.43 7.89 7.47
N GLN A 202 5.74 6.69 6.99
CA GLN A 202 6.78 5.85 7.58
C GLN A 202 8.17 6.49 7.45
N LEU A 203 8.50 7.06 6.29
CA LEU A 203 9.76 7.77 6.09
C LEU A 203 9.92 8.93 7.06
N TRP A 204 8.87 9.73 7.26
CA TRP A 204 8.89 10.81 8.25
C TRP A 204 9.05 10.30 9.68
N SER A 205 8.34 9.22 10.06
CA SER A 205 8.46 8.62 11.40
C SER A 205 9.84 8.03 11.66
N LEU A 206 10.40 7.30 10.68
CA LEU A 206 11.74 6.70 10.80
C LEU A 206 12.81 7.77 10.89
N TYR A 207 12.68 8.83 10.10
CA TYR A 207 13.60 9.96 10.14
C TYR A 207 13.58 10.65 11.52
N ALA A 208 12.41 10.95 12.04
CA ALA A 208 12.26 11.53 13.38
C ALA A 208 12.88 10.63 14.46
N ALA A 209 12.61 9.33 14.44
CA ALA A 209 13.17 8.38 15.40
C ALA A 209 14.71 8.24 15.28
N ASP A 210 15.26 8.34 14.09
CA ASP A 210 16.71 8.27 13.87
C ASP A 210 17.42 9.56 14.32
N CYS A 211 16.77 10.70 14.15
CA CYS A 211 17.24 11.99 14.67
C CYS A 211 17.30 12.00 16.20
N GLU A 212 16.27 11.48 16.88
CA GLU A 212 16.26 11.36 18.34
C GLU A 212 17.39 10.49 18.89
N ARG A 213 17.90 9.55 18.11
CA ARG A 213 18.99 8.64 18.51
C ARG A 213 20.38 9.17 18.24
N ARG A 214 20.58 9.98 17.21
CA ARG A 214 21.89 10.37 16.70
C ARG A 214 22.21 11.85 16.86
N TYR A 215 21.20 12.69 16.88
CA TYR A 215 21.34 14.14 16.90
C TYR A 215 20.39 14.73 17.94
N ASP A 216 20.70 15.92 18.39
CA ASP A 216 19.76 16.70 19.19
C ASP A 216 18.53 16.99 18.32
N PRO A 217 17.32 16.57 18.71
CA PRO A 217 16.10 16.86 17.95
C PRO A 217 15.85 18.35 17.74
N LEU A 218 16.54 19.22 18.42
CA LEU A 218 16.52 20.67 18.22
C LEU A 218 17.27 21.12 16.97
N ASP A 219 18.18 20.33 16.43
CA ASP A 219 18.96 20.66 15.23
C ASP A 219 18.11 20.85 13.97
N TYR A 220 16.91 20.25 13.94
CA TYR A 220 15.96 20.37 12.82
C TYR A 220 14.77 21.29 13.10
N ARG A 221 14.77 21.96 14.24
CA ARG A 221 13.72 22.92 14.55
C ARG A 221 14.27 24.30 14.28
N PRO A 222 13.82 25.00 13.24
CA PRO A 222 14.26 26.38 12.95
C PRO A 222 13.78 27.37 14.01
N ILE A 223 13.51 26.90 15.24
CA ILE A 223 12.71 27.64 16.21
C ILE A 223 13.50 27.80 17.49
N SER A 224 14.03 28.97 17.65
CA SER A 224 14.19 29.55 18.98
C SER A 224 12.95 30.41 19.24
N ILE A 225 11.94 29.85 19.91
CA ILE A 225 10.82 30.66 20.40
C ILE A 225 11.20 31.19 21.76
N THR A 226 11.25 32.49 21.91
CA THR A 226 11.46 33.17 23.20
C THR A 226 10.17 33.85 23.64
N GLN A 227 9.84 33.66 24.93
CA GLN A 227 8.74 34.39 25.50
C GLN A 227 9.20 35.84 25.75
N GLN A 228 8.48 36.79 25.21
CA GLN A 228 8.72 38.20 25.37
C GLN A 228 8.24 38.66 26.76
N PRO A 229 8.73 39.82 27.28
CA PRO A 229 8.28 40.37 28.57
C PRO A 229 6.79 40.63 28.69
N ASP A 230 6.11 40.80 27.57
CA ASP A 230 4.65 40.99 27.48
C ASP A 230 3.85 39.68 27.50
N GLY A 231 4.56 38.52 27.62
CA GLY A 231 3.95 37.22 27.61
C GLY A 231 3.70 36.63 26.21
N SER A 232 3.93 37.39 25.14
CA SER A 232 3.84 36.91 23.77
C SER A 232 5.03 36.01 23.43
N TRP A 233 4.88 35.12 22.43
CA TRP A 233 5.94 34.30 21.90
C TRP A 233 6.40 34.87 20.57
N SER A 234 7.70 35.04 20.38
CA SER A 234 8.28 35.42 19.10
C SER A 234 9.39 34.47 18.68
N ALA A 235 9.45 34.20 17.39
CA ALA A 235 10.57 33.49 16.79
C ALA A 235 11.80 34.44 16.74
N THR A 236 12.92 33.98 17.24
CA THR A 236 14.18 34.75 17.26
C THR A 236 15.12 34.35 16.16
N SER A 237 14.86 33.25 15.46
CA SER A 237 15.70 32.70 14.39
C SER A 237 15.15 33.08 13.01
N GLN A 238 16.08 33.46 12.10
CA GLN A 238 15.76 33.60 10.67
C GLN A 238 15.94 32.30 9.90
N ASP A 239 16.13 31.19 10.60
CA ASP A 239 16.32 29.88 9.99
C ASP A 239 15.02 29.36 9.42
N TYR A 240 15.12 28.66 8.31
CA TYR A 240 13.96 28.03 7.65
C TYR A 240 14.32 26.63 7.20
N VAL A 241 13.32 25.74 7.18
CA VAL A 241 13.45 24.39 6.64
C VAL A 241 13.30 24.43 5.13
N HIS A 242 14.20 23.75 4.43
CA HIS A 242 14.14 23.57 3.00
C HIS A 242 14.14 22.07 2.64
N LEU A 243 12.97 21.54 2.31
CA LEU A 243 12.81 20.19 1.84
C LEU A 243 12.98 20.11 0.33
N VAL A 244 13.89 19.26 -0.14
CA VAL A 244 14.07 18.99 -1.57
C VAL A 244 13.59 17.58 -1.87
N ILE A 245 12.54 17.43 -2.69
CA ILE A 245 12.00 16.16 -3.13
C ILE A 245 12.42 15.93 -4.58
N VAL A 246 13.18 14.85 -4.82
CA VAL A 246 13.66 14.46 -6.14
C VAL A 246 12.78 13.34 -6.71
N GLY A 247 12.15 13.61 -7.85
CA GLY A 247 11.17 12.75 -8.47
C GLY A 247 9.74 13.06 -8.00
N PHE A 248 8.93 13.68 -8.87
CA PHE A 248 7.54 14.02 -8.56
C PHE A 248 6.55 12.95 -9.03
N ASN A 249 6.94 11.69 -8.85
CA ASN A 249 6.11 10.51 -9.07
C ASN A 249 5.09 10.30 -7.91
N ARG A 250 4.45 9.15 -7.84
CA ARG A 250 3.46 8.84 -6.77
C ARG A 250 4.03 9.00 -5.36
N VAL A 251 5.27 8.56 -5.13
CA VAL A 251 5.95 8.69 -3.83
C VAL A 251 6.27 10.15 -3.53
N GLY A 252 6.84 10.87 -4.49
CA GLY A 252 7.16 12.30 -4.34
C GLY A 252 5.92 13.14 -4.04
N ARG A 253 4.79 12.86 -4.72
CA ARG A 253 3.50 13.52 -4.43
C ARG A 253 3.00 13.21 -3.02
N SER A 254 3.12 11.97 -2.58
CA SER A 254 2.72 11.59 -1.22
C SER A 254 3.62 12.24 -0.16
N LEU A 255 4.93 12.36 -0.43
CA LEU A 255 5.86 13.09 0.43
C LEU A 255 5.52 14.57 0.50
N LEU A 256 5.19 15.20 -0.64
CA LEU A 256 4.72 16.60 -0.66
C LEU A 256 3.47 16.76 0.19
N LEU A 257 2.44 15.93 -0.03
CA LEU A 257 1.18 16.04 0.72
C LEU A 257 1.38 15.84 2.22
N GLU A 258 2.26 14.94 2.61
CA GLU A 258 2.60 14.75 4.02
C GLU A 258 3.40 15.93 4.57
N ALA A 259 4.36 16.45 3.82
CA ALA A 259 5.10 17.66 4.19
C ALA A 259 4.17 18.87 4.39
N LEU A 260 3.19 19.05 3.49
CA LEU A 260 2.17 20.10 3.62
C LEU A 260 1.25 19.94 4.85
N ARG A 261 1.24 18.77 5.47
CA ARG A 261 0.48 18.52 6.72
C ARG A 261 1.30 18.75 7.98
N ILE A 262 2.62 18.59 7.92
CA ILE A 262 3.47 18.56 9.12
C ILE A 262 4.55 19.64 9.20
N CYS A 263 4.96 20.24 8.08
CA CYS A 263 6.06 21.20 8.04
C CYS A 263 5.63 22.64 8.36
N HIS A 264 4.77 22.78 9.38
CA HIS A 264 4.34 24.07 9.90
C HIS A 264 5.19 24.47 11.12
N TYR A 265 5.95 25.54 11.00
CA TYR A 265 6.87 25.94 12.06
C TYR A 265 6.48 27.29 12.66
N ALA A 266 6.76 27.47 13.95
CA ALA A 266 6.32 28.63 14.72
C ALA A 266 7.13 29.90 14.43
N ASN A 267 8.13 29.85 13.55
CA ASN A 267 8.84 31.03 13.07
C ASN A 267 8.10 31.81 11.95
N TYR A 268 6.99 31.28 11.45
CA TYR A 268 6.09 32.03 10.58
C TYR A 268 5.21 32.96 11.39
N ASP A 269 5.20 34.25 11.00
CA ASP A 269 4.33 35.28 11.60
C ASP A 269 3.55 36.01 10.48
N ASP A 270 2.23 35.80 10.46
CA ASP A 270 1.32 36.38 9.48
C ASP A 270 1.09 37.88 9.64
N ARG A 271 1.51 38.45 10.80
CA ARG A 271 1.44 39.89 11.10
C ARG A 271 2.56 40.67 10.40
N LEU A 272 3.64 39.98 10.01
CA LEU A 272 4.74 40.60 9.28
C LEU A 272 4.37 40.88 7.82
N PRO A 273 5.01 41.90 7.18
CA PRO A 273 4.95 42.08 5.73
C PRO A 273 5.33 40.79 4.99
N ALA A 274 4.74 40.54 3.83
CA ALA A 274 4.89 39.27 3.11
C ALA A 274 6.36 38.91 2.74
N ASP A 275 7.20 39.93 2.54
CA ASP A 275 8.63 39.83 2.24
C ASP A 275 9.51 39.57 3.48
N GLU A 276 8.99 39.81 4.67
CA GLU A 276 9.66 39.54 5.94
C GLU A 276 9.25 38.19 6.58
N ARG A 277 8.23 37.53 6.02
CA ARG A 277 7.74 36.24 6.54
C ARG A 277 8.70 35.12 6.23
N ILE A 278 9.04 34.34 7.25
CA ILE A 278 9.90 33.15 7.10
C ILE A 278 9.00 31.96 6.81
N ARG A 279 9.13 31.39 5.61
CA ARG A 279 8.33 30.23 5.16
C ARG A 279 9.16 28.96 5.07
N THR A 280 8.55 27.85 5.34
CA THR A 280 9.11 26.54 4.93
C THR A 280 9.17 26.47 3.41
N ARG A 281 10.28 26.01 2.86
CA ARG A 281 10.44 25.86 1.41
C ARG A 281 10.43 24.40 1.03
N ILE A 282 9.68 24.06 -0.02
CA ILE A 282 9.66 22.73 -0.60
C ILE A 282 9.97 22.87 -2.09
N THR A 283 11.10 22.36 -2.53
CA THR A 283 11.45 22.33 -3.95
C THR A 283 11.30 20.91 -4.49
N LEU A 284 10.46 20.77 -5.51
CA LEU A 284 10.21 19.53 -6.22
C LEU A 284 11.03 19.52 -7.51
N VAL A 285 11.84 18.50 -7.72
CA VAL A 285 12.72 18.40 -8.89
C VAL A 285 12.35 17.17 -9.71
N ASP A 286 11.94 17.36 -10.96
CA ASP A 286 11.63 16.26 -11.88
C ASP A 286 11.91 16.68 -13.33
N ARG A 287 12.33 15.74 -14.17
CA ARG A 287 12.57 15.99 -15.60
C ARG A 287 11.27 16.20 -16.39
N GLU A 288 10.18 15.61 -15.91
CA GLU A 288 8.84 15.71 -16.50
C GLU A 288 7.91 16.60 -15.66
N MET A 289 8.49 17.58 -14.95
CA MET A 289 7.77 18.37 -13.95
C MET A 289 6.48 19.00 -14.51
N GLU A 290 6.51 19.57 -15.71
CA GLU A 290 5.37 20.28 -16.30
C GLU A 290 4.10 19.41 -16.33
N ALA A 291 4.21 18.19 -16.88
CA ALA A 291 3.06 17.27 -16.93
C ALA A 291 2.64 16.76 -15.56
N GLN A 292 3.60 16.60 -14.63
CA GLN A 292 3.34 16.14 -13.27
C GLN A 292 2.68 17.23 -12.40
N GLU A 293 3.10 18.47 -12.57
CA GLU A 293 2.55 19.65 -11.90
C GLU A 293 1.09 19.88 -12.32
N ASP A 294 0.82 19.92 -13.63
CA ASP A 294 -0.54 20.08 -14.17
C ASP A 294 -1.48 19.01 -13.64
N TYR A 295 -1.04 17.75 -13.64
CA TYR A 295 -1.81 16.64 -13.11
C TYR A 295 -2.07 16.79 -11.61
N PHE A 296 -1.07 17.21 -10.82
CA PHE A 296 -1.20 17.40 -9.39
C PHE A 296 -2.14 18.57 -9.06
N LYS A 297 -1.97 19.72 -9.72
CA LYS A 297 -2.83 20.90 -9.53
C LYS A 297 -4.28 20.62 -9.92
N ALA A 298 -4.51 19.82 -10.95
CA ALA A 298 -5.86 19.38 -11.31
C ALA A 298 -6.52 18.52 -10.22
N GLN A 299 -5.74 17.69 -9.51
CA GLN A 299 -6.24 16.87 -8.41
C GLN A 299 -6.42 17.64 -7.09
N PHE A 300 -5.60 18.65 -6.86
CA PHE A 300 -5.54 19.41 -5.61
C PHE A 300 -5.55 20.93 -5.84
N PRO A 301 -6.61 21.49 -6.46
CA PRO A 301 -6.64 22.87 -6.91
C PRO A 301 -6.57 23.92 -5.80
N TYR A 302 -6.77 23.52 -4.55
CA TYR A 302 -6.83 24.45 -3.41
C TYR A 302 -5.55 24.46 -2.55
N ILE A 303 -4.61 23.54 -2.77
CA ILE A 303 -3.45 23.38 -1.88
C ILE A 303 -2.60 24.67 -1.83
N GLU A 304 -2.26 25.23 -2.98
CA GLU A 304 -1.37 26.38 -3.04
C GLU A 304 -1.98 27.69 -2.49
N ASN A 305 -3.30 27.77 -2.45
CA ASN A 305 -4.02 28.97 -2.03
C ASN A 305 -4.47 28.97 -0.55
N GLN A 306 -4.21 27.88 0.16
CA GLN A 306 -4.68 27.71 1.55
C GLN A 306 -3.53 27.57 2.56
N ILE A 307 -2.29 27.55 2.11
CA ILE A 307 -1.11 27.34 2.96
C ILE A 307 -0.16 28.52 2.79
N ASP A 308 -0.21 29.46 3.74
CA ASP A 308 0.55 30.71 3.66
C ASP A 308 1.98 30.59 4.20
N ASP A 309 2.25 29.63 5.05
CA ASP A 309 3.54 29.41 5.74
C ASP A 309 4.47 28.43 5.03
N ILE A 310 4.04 27.85 3.91
CA ILE A 310 4.84 26.95 3.08
C ILE A 310 4.89 27.47 1.64
N GLU A 311 6.09 27.55 1.09
CA GLU A 311 6.36 27.90 -0.31
C GLU A 311 6.74 26.63 -1.09
N VAL A 312 6.00 26.31 -2.16
CA VAL A 312 6.25 25.15 -3.03
C VAL A 312 6.80 25.63 -4.37
N GLU A 313 7.98 25.16 -4.74
CA GLU A 313 8.63 25.42 -6.02
C GLU A 313 8.64 24.14 -6.87
N TYR A 314 8.13 24.22 -8.10
CA TYR A 314 8.20 23.15 -9.10
C TYR A 314 9.37 23.41 -10.04
N CYS A 315 10.38 22.55 -10.03
CA CYS A 315 11.60 22.70 -10.78
C CYS A 315 11.70 21.65 -11.88
N HIS A 316 11.58 22.08 -13.14
CA HIS A 316 11.78 21.24 -14.31
C HIS A 316 13.27 21.12 -14.60
N ASP A 317 13.96 20.21 -13.93
CA ASP A 317 15.41 20.00 -14.09
C ASP A 317 15.78 18.54 -13.72
N ASP A 318 17.02 18.19 -14.06
CA ASP A 318 17.66 16.96 -13.60
C ASP A 318 18.52 17.26 -12.37
N ILE A 319 18.34 16.48 -11.30
CA ILE A 319 19.15 16.60 -10.09
C ILE A 319 20.67 16.52 -10.38
N CYS A 320 21.05 15.85 -11.46
CA CYS A 320 22.42 15.72 -11.90
C CYS A 320 22.89 16.88 -12.78
N SER A 321 22.03 17.82 -13.16
CA SER A 321 22.41 18.97 -13.97
C SER A 321 23.40 19.89 -13.24
N THR A 322 24.21 20.61 -14.00
CA THR A 322 25.15 21.60 -13.44
C THR A 322 24.39 22.72 -12.72
N ALA A 323 23.25 23.14 -13.26
CA ALA A 323 22.42 24.18 -12.67
C ALA A 323 21.88 23.76 -11.30
N MET A 324 21.32 22.55 -11.21
CA MET A 324 20.77 22.03 -9.96
C MET A 324 21.87 21.78 -8.92
N ARG A 325 23.02 21.25 -9.31
CA ARG A 325 24.17 21.09 -8.40
C ARG A 325 24.63 22.42 -7.82
N THR A 326 24.68 23.48 -8.63
CA THR A 326 25.02 24.82 -8.16
C THR A 326 23.98 25.34 -7.15
N ARG A 327 22.69 25.16 -7.43
CA ARG A 327 21.61 25.53 -6.49
C ARG A 327 21.71 24.76 -5.16
N LEU A 328 21.94 23.45 -5.20
CA LEU A 328 22.13 22.63 -3.99
C LEU A 328 23.32 23.10 -3.16
N GLN A 329 24.44 23.47 -3.81
CA GLN A 329 25.61 24.02 -3.12
C GLN A 329 25.30 25.39 -2.48
N GLN A 330 24.55 26.24 -3.17
CA GLN A 330 24.14 27.56 -2.62
C GLN A 330 23.24 27.38 -1.40
N TRP A 331 22.28 26.43 -1.45
CA TRP A 331 21.42 26.15 -0.29
C TRP A 331 22.21 25.58 0.88
N ALA A 332 23.13 24.64 0.64
CA ALA A 332 23.99 24.05 1.67
C ALA A 332 24.97 25.06 2.30
N GLN A 333 25.33 26.14 1.59
CA GLN A 333 26.18 27.20 2.11
C GLN A 333 25.40 28.31 2.86
N ASN A 334 24.08 28.32 2.72
CA ASN A 334 23.24 29.28 3.42
C ASN A 334 23.08 28.86 4.88
N LYS A 335 23.67 29.60 5.81
CA LYS A 335 23.66 29.32 7.24
C LYS A 335 22.26 29.32 7.89
N HIS A 336 21.25 29.87 7.21
CA HIS A 336 19.86 29.92 7.66
C HIS A 336 19.00 28.83 7.01
N CYS A 337 19.55 28.03 6.09
CA CYS A 337 18.86 26.92 5.44
C CYS A 337 19.15 25.61 6.20
N MET A 338 18.12 24.99 6.72
CA MET A 338 18.18 23.73 7.47
C MET A 338 17.62 22.58 6.65
#